data_5308a5e6fa6063325f0e3e15b418073d
#
_entry.id   5308a5e6fa6063325f0e3e15b418073d
#
_cell.length_a   1.000
_cell.length_b   1.000
_cell.length_c   1.000
_cell.angle_alpha   90.00
_cell.angle_beta   90.00
_cell.angle_gamma   90.00
#
_symmetry.space_group_name_H-M   'P 1'
#
loop_
_entity.id
_entity.type
_entity.pdbx_description
1 polymer ?
#
loop_
_entity_poly.entity_id
_entity_poly.type
_entity_poly.pdbx_seq_one_letter_code
_entity_poly.pdbx_strand_id
1 'polypeptide(L)'
;MNNRYALGLRLDPKIMVSWEETARDLPYGVIFAHGRRFDGYHVRFRDIARGGMRLVTPASPEQFALESAHQFDEVYGLAYAQQLKNKDIPEGGSKAVVLIDTVGMSMTGKDFVMRKSVKAFTDTILDLIVDTEETREEIVDFVGKKEVLYLGPDEQVGAIMLACLCFSPTGFDSN
;
A
#
# COMPACT_ATOMS: atom_id res chain seq x y z
N MET A 1 0.75 -24.42 2.58
CA MET A 1 -0.03 -23.17 2.67
C MET A 1 0.81 -22.12 3.36
N ASN A 2 1.24 -21.09 2.66
CA ASN A 2 1.89 -19.95 3.28
C ASN A 2 0.84 -19.17 4.09
N ASN A 3 1.05 -19.00 5.39
CA ASN A 3 0.16 -18.23 6.23
C ASN A 3 0.19 -16.77 5.80
N ARG A 4 -0.84 -16.31 5.11
CA ARG A 4 -1.02 -14.89 4.78
C ARG A 4 -1.57 -14.15 6.00
N TYR A 5 -1.07 -12.95 6.24
CA TYR A 5 -1.43 -12.15 7.42
C TYR A 5 -2.38 -10.98 7.07
N ALA A 6 -2.72 -10.83 5.81
CA ALA A 6 -3.63 -9.80 5.34
C ALA A 6 -4.47 -10.30 4.15
N LEU A 7 -5.66 -9.72 4.02
CA LEU A 7 -6.51 -9.82 2.84
C LEU A 7 -6.18 -8.63 1.92
N GLY A 8 -5.90 -8.91 0.66
CA GLY A 8 -5.68 -7.90 -0.38
C GLY A 8 -6.83 -7.85 -1.36
N LEU A 9 -7.28 -6.65 -1.68
CA LEU A 9 -8.33 -6.40 -2.66
C LEU A 9 -7.86 -5.36 -3.67
N ARG A 10 -8.03 -5.67 -4.95
CA ARG A 10 -7.92 -4.68 -6.01
C ARG A 10 -9.30 -4.05 -6.22
N LEU A 11 -9.41 -2.76 -5.96
CA LEU A 11 -10.68 -2.03 -6.04
C LEU A 11 -10.82 -1.35 -7.41
N ASP A 12 -12.06 -1.27 -7.90
CA ASP A 12 -12.34 -0.48 -9.11
C ASP A 12 -12.22 1.02 -8.79
N PRO A 13 -11.28 1.73 -9.43
CA PRO A 13 -11.09 3.16 -9.18
C PRO A 13 -12.33 4.01 -9.45
N LYS A 14 -13.21 3.58 -10.35
CA LYS A 14 -14.45 4.30 -10.67
C LYS A 14 -15.43 4.33 -9.51
N ILE A 15 -15.41 3.30 -8.65
CA ILE A 15 -16.28 3.24 -7.48
C ILE A 15 -15.72 4.10 -6.35
N MET A 16 -14.39 4.22 -6.29
CA MET A 16 -13.70 4.95 -5.22
C MET A 16 -13.72 6.47 -5.38
N VAL A 17 -13.87 6.95 -6.62
CA VAL A 17 -13.95 8.39 -6.92
C VAL A 17 -15.42 8.80 -7.00
N SER A 18 -15.85 9.72 -6.14
CA SER A 18 -17.24 10.16 -6.07
C SER A 18 -17.73 10.77 -7.39
N TRP A 19 -18.99 10.49 -7.74
CA TRP A 19 -19.67 11.04 -8.91
C TRP A 19 -19.81 12.58 -8.87
N GLU A 20 -19.85 13.15 -7.69
CA GLU A 20 -20.00 14.59 -7.48
C GLU A 20 -18.70 15.36 -7.73
N GLU A 21 -17.57 14.66 -7.72
CA GLU A 21 -16.24 15.23 -7.94
C GLU A 21 -15.75 14.95 -9.36
N THR A 22 -16.47 15.49 -10.35
CA THR A 22 -16.13 15.36 -11.79
C THR A 22 -14.76 15.91 -12.19
N ALA A 23 -14.02 16.52 -11.25
CA ALA A 23 -12.71 17.12 -11.46
C ALA A 23 -11.55 16.24 -10.97
N ARG A 24 -11.81 15.09 -10.33
CA ARG A 24 -10.73 14.20 -9.87
C ARG A 24 -10.26 13.29 -11.00
N ASP A 25 -8.95 13.21 -11.20
CA ASP A 25 -8.35 12.25 -12.13
C ASP A 25 -8.56 10.82 -11.64
N LEU A 26 -8.96 9.94 -12.56
CA LEU A 26 -9.19 8.53 -12.23
C LEU A 26 -7.85 7.81 -12.00
N PRO A 27 -7.62 7.18 -10.84
CA PRO A 27 -6.44 6.37 -10.63
C PRO A 27 -6.37 5.19 -11.60
N TYR A 28 -5.15 4.79 -11.97
CA TYR A 28 -4.92 3.56 -12.71
C TYR A 28 -5.25 2.31 -11.89
N GLY A 29 -4.91 2.33 -10.60
CA GLY A 29 -5.17 1.22 -9.71
C GLY A 29 -5.25 1.64 -8.25
N VAL A 30 -6.13 0.95 -7.54
CA VAL A 30 -6.33 1.06 -6.09
C VAL A 30 -6.24 -0.32 -5.49
N ILE A 31 -5.36 -0.50 -4.52
CA ILE A 31 -5.24 -1.72 -3.73
C ILE A 31 -5.60 -1.37 -2.28
N PHE A 32 -6.46 -2.17 -1.69
CA PHE A 32 -6.77 -2.14 -0.26
C PHE A 32 -6.26 -3.42 0.38
N ALA A 33 -5.62 -3.31 1.53
CA ALA A 33 -5.17 -4.44 2.33
C ALA A 33 -5.68 -4.31 3.76
N HIS A 34 -6.32 -5.37 4.24
CA HIS A 34 -6.81 -5.47 5.62
C HIS A 34 -6.06 -6.55 6.37
N GLY A 35 -5.44 -6.20 7.48
CA GLY A 35 -4.77 -7.13 8.38
C GLY A 35 -5.30 -7.06 9.79
N ARG A 36 -4.74 -7.87 10.69
CA ARG A 36 -5.25 -7.99 12.05
C ARG A 36 -5.29 -6.66 12.83
N ARG A 37 -4.35 -5.76 12.54
CA ARG A 37 -4.20 -4.48 13.23
C ARG A 37 -3.84 -3.34 12.29
N PHE A 38 -4.16 -3.47 11.02
CA PHE A 38 -3.93 -2.39 10.08
C PHE A 38 -4.91 -2.45 8.93
N ASP A 39 -5.15 -1.26 8.37
CA ASP A 39 -5.76 -1.04 7.07
C ASP A 39 -4.79 -0.24 6.22
N GLY A 40 -4.63 -0.63 4.96
CA GLY A 40 -3.72 0.05 4.07
C GLY A 40 -4.31 0.27 2.68
N TYR A 41 -4.09 1.45 2.13
CA TYR A 41 -4.38 1.75 0.75
C TYR A 41 -3.10 2.01 -0.03
N HIS A 42 -3.08 1.55 -1.27
CA HIS A 42 -2.12 1.98 -2.28
C HIS A 42 -2.87 2.51 -3.50
N VAL A 43 -2.56 3.74 -3.88
CA VAL A 43 -3.15 4.40 -5.07
C VAL A 43 -2.03 4.75 -6.03
N ARG A 44 -2.27 4.53 -7.34
CA ARG A 44 -1.34 4.89 -8.40
C ARG A 44 -2.06 5.38 -9.65
N PHE A 45 -1.38 6.23 -10.43
CA PHE A 45 -1.93 6.88 -11.62
C PHE A 45 -1.41 6.31 -12.94
N ARG A 46 -0.46 5.37 -12.93
CA ARG A 46 0.03 4.64 -14.11
C ARG A 46 0.40 3.20 -13.78
N ASP A 47 0.61 2.39 -14.80
CA ASP A 47 1.14 1.03 -14.74
C ASP A 47 2.56 0.98 -14.14
N ILE A 48 3.42 1.94 -14.55
CA ILE A 48 4.73 2.17 -13.93
C ILE A 48 4.59 3.37 -13.01
N ALA A 49 4.77 3.16 -11.71
CA ALA A 49 4.53 4.20 -10.72
C ALA A 49 5.59 4.21 -9.61
N ARG A 50 5.85 5.42 -9.12
CA ARG A 50 6.81 5.71 -8.04
C ARG A 50 6.14 6.49 -6.92
N GLY A 51 6.38 6.07 -5.69
CA GLY A 51 5.90 6.77 -4.50
C GLY A 51 6.44 6.20 -3.21
N GLY A 52 6.00 6.76 -2.10
CA GLY A 52 6.41 6.36 -0.76
C GLY A 52 5.27 5.66 0.01
N MET A 53 5.66 4.91 1.05
CA MET A 53 4.77 4.36 2.05
C MET A 53 4.84 5.23 3.30
N ARG A 54 3.68 5.64 3.80
CA ARG A 54 3.50 6.37 5.06
C ARG A 54 2.80 5.49 6.07
N LEU A 55 3.27 5.51 7.33
CA LEU A 55 2.60 4.86 8.44
C LEU A 55 1.87 5.89 9.28
N VAL A 56 0.64 5.56 9.69
CA VAL A 56 -0.18 6.36 10.59
C VAL A 56 -0.50 5.52 11.82
N THR A 57 -0.12 6.01 13.00
CA THR A 57 -0.30 5.32 14.28
C THR A 57 -1.06 6.21 15.24
N PRO A 58 -2.41 6.17 15.23
CA PRO A 58 -3.23 7.00 16.10
C PRO A 58 -2.95 6.78 17.58
N ALA A 59 -3.10 7.82 18.38
CA ALA A 59 -2.89 7.77 19.82
C ALA A 59 -4.13 7.31 20.60
N SER A 60 -5.33 7.42 20.00
CA SER A 60 -6.59 7.03 20.63
C SER A 60 -7.55 6.33 19.64
N PRO A 61 -8.57 5.60 20.16
CA PRO A 61 -9.57 4.98 19.31
C PRO A 61 -10.37 5.99 18.47
N GLU A 62 -10.63 7.18 19.02
CA GLU A 62 -11.36 8.25 18.33
C GLU A 62 -10.55 8.77 17.15
N GLN A 63 -9.25 8.97 17.37
CA GLN A 63 -8.34 9.37 16.30
C GLN A 63 -8.22 8.28 15.24
N PHE A 64 -8.17 7.00 15.65
CA PHE A 64 -8.17 5.87 14.70
C PHE A 64 -9.40 5.88 13.81
N ALA A 65 -10.59 6.09 14.38
CA ALA A 65 -11.85 6.15 13.63
C ALA A 65 -11.86 7.32 12.63
N LEU A 66 -11.35 8.49 13.04
CA LEU A 66 -11.25 9.66 12.19
C LEU A 66 -10.29 9.44 11.02
N GLU A 67 -9.09 8.93 11.29
CA GLU A 67 -8.08 8.63 10.27
C GLU A 67 -8.56 7.54 9.29
N SER A 68 -9.26 6.53 9.80
CA SER A 68 -9.86 5.47 8.96
C SER A 68 -10.91 6.03 8.01
N ALA A 69 -11.74 6.96 8.46
CA ALA A 69 -12.77 7.59 7.62
C ALA A 69 -12.19 8.43 6.47
N HIS A 70 -11.00 9.01 6.65
CA HIS A 70 -10.37 9.89 5.67
C HIS A 70 -9.19 9.26 4.94
N GLN A 71 -8.84 8.00 5.24
CA GLN A 71 -7.62 7.36 4.76
C GLN A 71 -7.53 7.32 3.23
N PHE A 72 -8.64 7.02 2.54
CA PHE A 72 -8.64 6.99 1.08
C PHE A 72 -8.40 8.37 0.47
N ASP A 73 -9.04 9.41 0.98
CA ASP A 73 -8.85 10.78 0.50
C ASP A 73 -7.41 11.26 0.71
N GLU A 74 -6.81 10.91 1.85
CA GLU A 74 -5.41 11.21 2.13
C GLU A 74 -4.48 10.53 1.11
N VAL A 75 -4.60 9.22 0.93
CA VAL A 75 -3.72 8.48 0.00
C VAL A 75 -3.91 8.93 -1.43
N TYR A 76 -5.15 9.22 -1.86
CA TYR A 76 -5.44 9.77 -3.17
C TYR A 76 -4.74 11.11 -3.37
N GLY A 77 -4.92 12.05 -2.45
CA GLY A 77 -4.31 13.39 -2.52
C GLY A 77 -2.78 13.34 -2.58
N LEU A 78 -2.16 12.47 -1.78
CA LEU A 78 -0.72 12.28 -1.75
C LEU A 78 -0.19 11.64 -3.05
N ALA A 79 -0.89 10.63 -3.58
CA ALA A 79 -0.54 9.99 -4.85
C ALA A 79 -0.70 10.97 -6.03
N TYR A 80 -1.75 11.79 -6.03
CA TYR A 80 -1.96 12.82 -7.03
C TYR A 80 -0.90 13.91 -7.00
N ALA A 81 -0.53 14.37 -5.79
CA ALA A 81 0.59 15.31 -5.65
C ALA A 81 1.90 14.72 -6.19
N GLN A 82 2.15 13.42 -5.98
CA GLN A 82 3.31 12.74 -6.56
C GLN A 82 3.18 12.62 -8.08
N GLN A 83 1.97 12.38 -8.63
CA GLN A 83 1.70 12.38 -10.06
C GLN A 83 2.08 13.71 -10.71
N LEU A 84 1.74 14.83 -10.08
CA LEU A 84 2.08 16.17 -10.57
C LEU A 84 3.59 16.45 -10.53
N LYS A 85 4.30 15.90 -9.52
CA LYS A 85 5.77 16.00 -9.45
C LYS A 85 6.46 15.21 -10.55
N ASN A 86 5.88 14.10 -10.99
CA ASN A 86 6.44 13.20 -11.99
C ASN A 86 6.11 13.60 -13.44
N LYS A 87 5.59 14.80 -13.67
CA LYS A 87 5.14 15.26 -15.00
C LYS A 87 6.18 15.15 -16.11
N ASP A 88 7.46 15.27 -15.77
CA ASP A 88 8.59 15.29 -16.73
C ASP A 88 9.26 13.91 -16.92
N ILE A 89 8.75 12.85 -16.27
CA ILE A 89 9.26 11.49 -16.38
C ILE A 89 8.15 10.51 -16.79
N PRO A 90 8.49 9.37 -17.44
CA PRO A 90 7.49 8.39 -17.91
C PRO A 90 6.92 7.51 -16.80
N GLU A 91 6.95 7.95 -15.55
CA GLU A 91 6.44 7.24 -14.39
C GLU A 91 5.28 8.00 -13.76
N GLY A 92 4.25 7.26 -13.35
CA GLY A 92 3.13 7.82 -12.60
C GLY A 92 3.44 8.04 -11.14
N GLY A 93 2.64 8.90 -10.50
CA GLY A 93 2.65 9.07 -9.06
C GLY A 93 1.94 7.92 -8.36
N SER A 94 2.46 7.52 -7.21
CA SER A 94 1.81 6.58 -6.31
C SER A 94 2.03 6.96 -4.85
N LYS A 95 1.19 6.43 -3.97
CA LYS A 95 1.35 6.54 -2.53
C LYS A 95 0.70 5.35 -1.84
N ALA A 96 1.33 4.92 -0.74
CA ALA A 96 0.73 4.01 0.21
C ALA A 96 0.54 4.71 1.56
N VAL A 97 -0.60 4.50 2.20
CA VAL A 97 -0.87 4.90 3.58
C VAL A 97 -1.34 3.67 4.34
N VAL A 98 -0.64 3.33 5.41
CA VAL A 98 -0.95 2.18 6.27
C VAL A 98 -1.32 2.71 7.66
N LEU A 99 -2.58 2.60 8.01
CA LEU A 99 -3.14 2.95 9.31
C LEU A 99 -2.99 1.75 10.24
N ILE A 100 -2.30 1.91 11.35
CA ILE A 100 -1.94 0.81 12.26
C ILE A 100 -2.53 1.08 13.65
N ASP A 101 -3.34 0.14 14.13
CA ASP A 101 -3.85 0.18 15.50
C ASP A 101 -2.77 -0.23 16.50
N THR A 102 -2.19 0.76 17.15
CA THR A 102 -1.21 0.61 18.24
C THR A 102 -1.71 1.14 19.57
N VAL A 103 -3.01 1.44 19.67
CA VAL A 103 -3.61 2.02 20.88
C VAL A 103 -3.42 1.10 22.07
N GLY A 104 -2.97 1.67 23.19
CA GLY A 104 -2.73 0.93 24.44
C GLY A 104 -1.52 0.02 24.47
N MET A 105 -0.68 0.01 23.43
CA MET A 105 0.52 -0.82 23.39
C MET A 105 1.75 -0.19 24.02
N SER A 106 2.63 -1.04 24.56
CA SER A 106 4.00 -0.65 24.94
C SER A 106 4.82 -0.28 23.69
N MET A 107 5.92 0.44 23.87
CA MET A 107 6.83 0.80 22.75
C MET A 107 7.31 -0.43 21.97
N THR A 108 7.72 -1.49 22.67
CA THR A 108 8.17 -2.74 22.03
C THR A 108 7.05 -3.43 21.24
N GLY A 109 5.81 -3.37 21.78
CA GLY A 109 4.62 -3.89 21.10
C GLY A 109 4.31 -3.11 19.84
N LYS A 110 4.41 -1.77 19.89
CA LYS A 110 4.23 -0.89 18.72
C LYS A 110 5.21 -1.25 17.61
N ASP A 111 6.51 -1.33 17.91
CA ASP A 111 7.54 -1.65 16.93
C ASP A 111 7.31 -3.02 16.28
N PHE A 112 6.88 -4.00 17.05
CA PHE A 112 6.58 -5.33 16.54
C PHE A 112 5.39 -5.29 15.58
N VAL A 113 4.28 -4.65 15.96
CA VAL A 113 3.07 -4.54 15.15
C VAL A 113 3.35 -3.74 13.88
N MET A 114 4.06 -2.62 13.97
CA MET A 114 4.44 -1.81 12.81
C MET A 114 5.22 -2.64 11.77
N ARG A 115 6.27 -3.36 12.21
CA ARG A 115 7.05 -4.23 11.30
C ARG A 115 6.20 -5.32 10.65
N LYS A 116 5.34 -5.97 11.42
CA LYS A 116 4.44 -7.02 10.90
C LYS A 116 3.42 -6.46 9.91
N SER A 117 2.85 -5.30 10.19
CA SER A 117 1.89 -4.63 9.31
C SER A 117 2.53 -4.20 7.99
N VAL A 118 3.72 -3.58 8.04
CA VAL A 118 4.46 -3.18 6.83
C VAL A 118 4.80 -4.40 5.98
N LYS A 119 5.32 -5.48 6.60
CA LYS A 119 5.61 -6.70 5.87
C LYS A 119 4.35 -7.29 5.23
N ALA A 120 3.27 -7.44 5.99
CA ALA A 120 2.02 -8.02 5.49
C ALA A 120 1.41 -7.19 4.36
N PHE A 121 1.44 -5.85 4.48
CA PHE A 121 0.99 -4.94 3.44
C PHE A 121 1.83 -5.06 2.17
N THR A 122 3.16 -5.11 2.30
CA THR A 122 4.08 -5.27 1.17
C THR A 122 3.89 -6.62 0.48
N ASP A 123 3.81 -7.71 1.26
CA ASP A 123 3.55 -9.06 0.72
C ASP A 123 2.22 -9.08 -0.06
N THR A 124 1.17 -8.43 0.47
CA THR A 124 -0.13 -8.34 -0.19
C THR A 124 -0.06 -7.60 -1.53
N ILE A 125 0.68 -6.49 -1.60
CA ILE A 125 0.88 -5.79 -2.87
C ILE A 125 1.65 -6.67 -3.85
N LEU A 126 2.72 -7.32 -3.41
CA LEU A 126 3.52 -8.20 -4.26
C LEU A 126 2.70 -9.37 -4.80
N ASP A 127 1.87 -10.00 -3.96
CA ASP A 127 0.99 -11.08 -4.39
C ASP A 127 0.03 -10.63 -5.52
N LEU A 128 -0.46 -9.38 -5.46
CA LEU A 128 -1.40 -8.85 -6.45
C LEU A 128 -0.76 -8.35 -7.75
N ILE A 129 0.54 -8.00 -7.75
CA ILE A 129 1.21 -7.40 -8.92
C ILE A 129 2.24 -8.34 -9.57
N VAL A 130 2.76 -9.34 -8.83
CA VAL A 130 3.77 -10.26 -9.34
C VAL A 130 3.09 -11.49 -9.93
N ASP A 131 3.27 -11.66 -11.24
CA ASP A 131 2.71 -12.78 -11.99
C ASP A 131 3.65 -13.99 -11.93
N THR A 132 3.45 -14.86 -10.94
CA THR A 132 4.13 -16.16 -10.83
C THR A 132 3.12 -17.31 -10.99
N GLU A 133 3.61 -18.52 -11.30
CA GLU A 133 2.73 -19.70 -11.39
C GLU A 133 1.99 -19.95 -10.07
N GLU A 134 2.65 -19.71 -8.93
CA GLU A 134 2.08 -19.89 -7.59
C GLU A 134 0.98 -18.88 -7.28
N THR A 135 1.10 -17.64 -7.78
CA THR A 135 0.11 -16.58 -7.53
C THR A 135 -1.09 -16.67 -8.46
N ARG A 136 -0.93 -17.18 -9.69
CA ARG A 136 -2.02 -17.30 -10.69
C ARG A 136 -3.16 -18.19 -10.25
N GLU A 137 -2.89 -19.24 -9.47
CA GLU A 137 -3.92 -20.16 -9.00
C GLU A 137 -4.75 -19.59 -7.83
N GLU A 138 -4.16 -18.68 -7.05
CA GLU A 138 -4.76 -18.16 -5.81
C GLU A 138 -5.32 -16.75 -5.96
N ILE A 139 -4.93 -16.01 -7.01
CA ILE A 139 -5.26 -14.60 -7.17
C ILE A 139 -6.11 -14.37 -8.41
N VAL A 140 -7.22 -13.67 -8.21
CA VAL A 140 -8.06 -13.21 -9.30
C VAL A 140 -7.52 -11.89 -9.82
N ASP A 141 -6.87 -11.90 -10.98
CA ASP A 141 -6.37 -10.70 -11.65
C ASP A 141 -7.29 -10.29 -12.81
N PHE A 142 -8.05 -9.20 -12.60
CA PHE A 142 -8.90 -8.62 -13.64
C PHE A 142 -8.15 -7.64 -14.56
N VAL A 143 -6.94 -7.21 -14.19
CA VAL A 143 -6.19 -6.21 -14.95
C VAL A 143 -5.38 -6.86 -16.07
N GLY A 144 -4.80 -8.04 -15.80
CA GLY A 144 -4.09 -8.86 -16.77
C GLY A 144 -2.89 -8.17 -17.43
N LYS A 145 -2.33 -7.13 -16.80
CA LYS A 145 -1.22 -6.33 -17.31
C LYS A 145 -0.07 -6.31 -16.34
N LYS A 146 1.14 -6.31 -16.87
CA LYS A 146 2.35 -6.13 -16.05
C LYS A 146 2.35 -4.73 -15.42
N GLU A 147 2.67 -4.69 -14.16
CA GLU A 147 2.75 -3.48 -13.35
C GLU A 147 4.12 -3.39 -12.70
N VAL A 148 4.71 -2.20 -12.72
CA VAL A 148 5.98 -1.93 -12.07
C VAL A 148 5.79 -0.86 -11.02
N LEU A 149 6.05 -1.22 -9.78
CA LEU A 149 5.88 -0.34 -8.65
C LEU A 149 7.19 -0.14 -7.91
N TYR A 150 7.61 1.12 -7.79
CA TYR A 150 8.63 1.52 -6.83
C TYR A 150 7.94 2.07 -5.58
N LEU A 151 8.12 1.39 -4.46
CA LEU A 151 7.59 1.77 -3.16
C LEU A 151 8.75 2.07 -2.20
N GLY A 152 9.05 3.36 -2.05
CA GLY A 152 10.12 3.83 -1.17
C GLY A 152 9.66 4.03 0.28
N PRO A 153 10.59 4.13 1.25
CA PRO A 153 10.26 4.57 2.59
C PRO A 153 9.95 6.06 2.59
N ASP A 154 8.87 6.46 3.27
CA ASP A 154 8.57 7.83 3.61
C ASP A 154 8.89 8.08 5.09
N GLU A 155 8.53 9.24 5.62
CA GLU A 155 8.75 9.56 7.04
C GLU A 155 8.26 8.44 7.96
N GLN A 156 9.05 8.10 8.98
CA GLN A 156 8.84 7.04 9.99
C GLN A 156 9.02 5.58 9.50
N VAL A 157 9.20 5.34 8.21
CA VAL A 157 9.26 3.97 7.65
C VAL A 157 10.70 3.47 7.45
N GLY A 158 11.69 4.36 7.33
CA GLY A 158 13.04 4.04 6.84
C GLY A 158 13.70 2.82 7.48
N ALA A 159 13.84 2.79 8.80
CA ALA A 159 14.48 1.67 9.52
C ALA A 159 13.61 0.39 9.52
N ILE A 160 12.29 0.54 9.54
CA ILE A 160 11.32 -0.56 9.57
C ILE A 160 11.30 -1.26 8.21
N MET A 161 11.29 -0.50 7.12
CA MET A 161 11.23 -1.04 5.76
C MET A 161 12.53 -1.72 5.33
N LEU A 162 13.69 -1.18 5.69
CA LEU A 162 14.98 -1.84 5.48
C LEU A 162 15.02 -3.22 6.15
N ALA A 163 14.53 -3.35 7.36
CA ALA A 163 14.47 -4.63 8.07
C ALA A 163 13.50 -5.63 7.40
N CYS A 164 12.41 -5.15 6.76
CA CYS A 164 11.45 -6.02 6.07
C CYS A 164 11.97 -6.49 4.70
N LEU A 165 12.63 -5.63 3.95
CA LEU A 165 13.18 -5.97 2.62
C LEU A 165 14.38 -6.94 2.71
N CYS A 166 15.15 -6.91 3.79
CA CYS A 166 16.27 -7.84 4.03
C CYS A 166 15.81 -9.27 4.36
N PHE A 167 14.53 -9.51 4.60
CA PHE A 167 13.97 -10.82 4.95
C PHE A 167 13.06 -11.43 3.87
N SER A 168 13.06 -10.90 2.65
CA SER A 168 12.36 -11.55 1.54
C SER A 168 13.20 -12.76 1.06
N PRO A 169 12.70 -14.01 1.15
CA PRO A 169 13.47 -15.21 0.80
C PRO A 169 13.42 -15.54 -0.70
N THR A 170 13.33 -14.58 -1.55
CA THR A 170 13.49 -14.82 -3.00
C THR A 170 14.78 -14.17 -3.45
N GLY A 171 15.83 -15.03 -3.56
CA GLY A 171 17.07 -14.65 -4.17
C GLY A 171 16.84 -14.09 -5.57
N PHE A 172 17.29 -12.88 -5.77
CA PHE A 172 17.69 -12.45 -7.09
C PHE A 172 18.95 -13.26 -7.44
N ASP A 173 18.77 -14.40 -8.09
CA ASP A 173 19.85 -15.02 -8.80
C ASP A 173 20.21 -14.11 -9.97
N SER A 174 21.31 -13.41 -9.77
CA SER A 174 22.04 -12.73 -10.84
C SER A 174 22.69 -13.78 -11.74
N ASN A 175 22.14 -13.97 -12.90
CA ASN A 175 22.85 -14.44 -14.09
C ASN A 175 22.84 -13.38 -15.15
#